data_528ed1dd05408f8589a05c1c3f3221f7
#
_entry.id   528ed1dd05408f8589a05c1c3f3221f7
#
_cell.length_a   1.000
_cell.length_b   1.000
_cell.length_c   1.000
_cell.angle_alpha   90.00
_cell.angle_beta   90.00
_cell.angle_gamma   90.00
#
_symmetry.space_group_name_H-M   'P 1'
#
loop_
_entity.id
_entity.type
_entity.pdbx_description
1 polymer ?
#
loop_
_entity_poly.entity_id
_entity_poly.type
_entity_poly.pdbx_seq_one_letter_code
_entity_poly.pdbx_strand_id
1 'polypeptide(L)'
;MAIVWQFAERKPWVVVSAVIVLFAGYAASVLSDEVKVTLSGNQEIPPVTTSALGTGTFTVGADKSVSGSVTVSGMSATVAHIHEAAAGTTGSIVIPLTKISDNVWAVPAGAKLTDAQYESYKAGNLYYNVHSAAYKSGEIRGQIKP
;
A
#
# COMPACT_ATOMS: atom_id res chain seq x y z
N MET A 1 -18.50 7.51 -93.99
CA MET A 1 -18.78 6.58 -92.89
C MET A 1 -17.63 6.68 -91.93
N ALA A 2 -17.75 7.55 -90.88
CA ALA A 2 -16.70 7.85 -89.95
C ALA A 2 -16.98 7.15 -88.61
N ILE A 3 -16.08 6.30 -88.21
CA ILE A 3 -16.16 5.55 -86.93
C ILE A 3 -15.50 6.41 -85.87
N VAL A 4 -16.32 6.89 -84.92
CA VAL A 4 -15.82 7.64 -83.75
C VAL A 4 -15.50 6.66 -82.61
N TRP A 5 -14.24 6.57 -82.21
CA TRP A 5 -13.83 5.83 -81.05
C TRP A 5 -14.01 6.67 -79.80
N GLN A 6 -14.87 6.29 -78.89
CA GLN A 6 -14.96 6.88 -77.55
C GLN A 6 -13.92 6.26 -76.63
N PHE A 7 -12.96 7.05 -76.19
CA PHE A 7 -12.05 6.68 -75.09
C PHE A 7 -12.75 6.86 -73.74
N ALA A 8 -13.05 5.73 -73.07
CA ALA A 8 -13.53 5.77 -71.70
C ALA A 8 -12.39 6.12 -70.75
N GLU A 9 -12.49 7.28 -70.15
CA GLU A 9 -11.57 7.71 -69.09
C GLU A 9 -11.77 6.86 -67.82
N ARG A 10 -10.77 6.05 -67.47
CA ARG A 10 -10.73 5.32 -66.20
C ARG A 10 -10.20 6.25 -65.13
N LYS A 11 -11.06 6.66 -64.19
CA LYS A 11 -10.65 7.40 -62.98
C LYS A 11 -9.80 6.50 -62.08
N PRO A 12 -8.64 6.94 -61.57
CA PRO A 12 -7.85 6.17 -60.63
C PRO A 12 -8.56 6.15 -59.26
N TRP A 13 -8.80 4.98 -58.73
CA TRP A 13 -9.27 4.80 -57.38
C TRP A 13 -8.10 5.04 -56.42
N VAL A 14 -8.20 6.12 -55.67
CA VAL A 14 -7.27 6.43 -54.59
C VAL A 14 -7.65 5.57 -53.39
N VAL A 15 -6.88 4.53 -53.15
CA VAL A 15 -7.02 3.71 -51.93
C VAL A 15 -6.33 4.50 -50.82
N VAL A 16 -7.10 5.17 -49.98
CA VAL A 16 -6.60 5.76 -48.74
C VAL A 16 -6.48 4.64 -47.71
N SER A 17 -5.28 4.12 -47.56
CA SER A 17 -4.95 3.18 -46.48
C SER A 17 -4.94 3.92 -45.14
N ALA A 18 -5.99 3.79 -44.35
CA ALA A 18 -6.02 4.28 -42.98
C ALA A 18 -5.10 3.38 -42.12
N VAL A 19 -3.94 3.89 -41.76
CA VAL A 19 -3.06 3.26 -40.77
C VAL A 19 -3.66 3.52 -39.39
N ILE A 20 -4.33 2.51 -38.84
CA ILE A 20 -4.79 2.51 -37.44
C ILE A 20 -3.57 2.22 -36.56
N VAL A 21 -2.98 3.25 -35.97
CA VAL A 21 -1.95 3.09 -34.94
C VAL A 21 -2.66 2.74 -33.62
N LEU A 22 -2.69 1.45 -33.30
CA LEU A 22 -3.11 0.96 -32.00
C LEU A 22 -2.04 1.35 -30.96
N PHE A 23 -2.28 2.43 -30.22
CA PHE A 23 -1.54 2.71 -28.98
C PHE A 23 -1.94 1.64 -27.94
N ALA A 24 -1.18 0.57 -27.85
CA ALA A 24 -1.22 -0.31 -26.68
C ALA A 24 -0.65 0.48 -25.52
N GLY A 25 -1.54 1.08 -24.73
CA GLY A 25 -1.17 1.70 -23.46
C GLY A 25 -0.62 0.63 -22.53
N TYR A 26 0.70 0.53 -22.39
CA TYR A 26 1.31 -0.23 -21.30
C TYR A 26 0.97 0.51 -20.00
N ALA A 27 -0.04 0.03 -19.29
CA ALA A 27 -0.21 0.37 -17.89
C ALA A 27 1.00 -0.23 -17.17
N ALA A 28 2.01 0.59 -16.89
CA ALA A 28 3.08 0.21 -15.99
C ALA A 28 2.42 -0.04 -14.63
N SER A 29 2.32 -1.30 -14.22
CA SER A 29 1.98 -1.66 -12.86
C SER A 29 3.09 -1.11 -11.99
N VAL A 30 2.83 -0.01 -11.30
CA VAL A 30 3.73 0.49 -10.26
C VAL A 30 3.66 -0.56 -9.16
N LEU A 31 4.67 -1.41 -9.09
CA LEU A 31 4.84 -2.35 -7.98
C LEU A 31 5.08 -1.47 -6.75
N SER A 32 4.10 -1.40 -5.88
CA SER A 32 4.29 -0.84 -4.55
C SER A 32 5.06 -1.87 -3.73
N ASP A 33 6.24 -1.50 -3.24
CA ASP A 33 7.05 -2.40 -2.43
C ASP A 33 6.34 -2.73 -1.11
N GLU A 34 6.20 -4.02 -0.81
CA GLU A 34 5.68 -4.50 0.46
C GLU A 34 6.78 -4.47 1.52
N VAL A 35 6.58 -3.66 2.54
CA VAL A 35 7.47 -3.58 3.71
C VAL A 35 7.08 -4.67 4.69
N LYS A 36 8.04 -5.52 5.07
CA LYS A 36 7.89 -6.52 6.14
C LYS A 36 8.32 -5.94 7.47
N VAL A 37 7.52 -6.16 8.51
CA VAL A 37 7.72 -5.59 9.84
C VAL A 37 7.71 -6.70 10.88
N THR A 38 8.69 -6.71 11.77
CA THR A 38 8.68 -7.55 12.97
C THR A 38 8.36 -6.71 14.20
N LEU A 39 7.49 -7.20 15.07
CA LEU A 39 7.06 -6.52 16.29
C LEU A 39 7.53 -7.32 17.51
N SER A 40 8.02 -6.59 18.52
CA SER A 40 8.43 -7.18 19.80
C SER A 40 8.26 -6.17 20.94
N GLY A 41 8.24 -6.64 22.17
CA GLY A 41 8.20 -5.79 23.36
C GLY A 41 9.44 -4.92 23.53
N ASN A 42 10.59 -5.37 23.04
CA ASN A 42 11.86 -4.62 23.12
C ASN A 42 11.82 -3.32 22.27
N GLN A 43 10.91 -3.20 21.32
CA GLN A 43 10.74 -2.01 20.50
C GLN A 43 9.75 -0.99 21.11
N GLU A 44 9.05 -1.37 22.19
CA GLU A 44 8.16 -0.46 22.92
C GLU A 44 8.94 0.62 23.67
N ILE A 45 8.24 1.70 24.00
CA ILE A 45 8.79 2.84 24.74
C ILE A 45 7.92 3.13 25.98
N PRO A 46 8.39 2.81 27.19
CA PRO A 46 9.60 2.02 27.49
C PRO A 46 9.48 0.58 27.04
N PRO A 47 10.60 -0.17 26.92
CA PRO A 47 10.58 -1.58 26.53
C PRO A 47 9.72 -2.43 27.47
N VAL A 48 8.98 -3.37 26.88
CA VAL A 48 8.13 -4.32 27.61
C VAL A 48 8.76 -5.71 27.59
N THR A 49 8.86 -6.33 28.76
CA THR A 49 9.27 -7.73 28.89
C THR A 49 8.06 -8.62 28.65
N THR A 50 8.00 -9.22 27.48
CA THR A 50 6.92 -10.13 27.06
C THR A 50 7.47 -11.21 26.11
N SER A 51 6.79 -12.34 26.03
CA SER A 51 7.03 -13.35 25.01
C SER A 51 6.20 -13.10 23.72
N ALA A 52 5.40 -12.07 23.71
CA ALA A 52 4.58 -11.68 22.55
C ALA A 52 5.47 -11.25 21.39
N LEU A 53 5.11 -11.71 20.20
CA LEU A 53 5.75 -11.36 18.94
C LEU A 53 4.70 -11.05 17.88
N GLY A 54 5.08 -10.26 16.88
CA GLY A 54 4.26 -10.00 15.73
C GLY A 54 5.06 -9.94 14.43
N THR A 55 4.37 -10.23 13.33
CA THR A 55 4.86 -10.00 11.98
C THR A 55 3.80 -9.26 11.19
N GLY A 56 4.21 -8.28 10.42
CA GLY A 56 3.28 -7.49 9.62
C GLY A 56 3.81 -7.20 8.23
N THR A 57 2.89 -6.78 7.38
CA THR A 57 3.20 -6.22 6.06
C THR A 57 2.57 -4.85 5.96
N PHE A 58 3.20 -3.96 5.20
CA PHE A 58 2.70 -2.61 4.96
C PHE A 58 3.03 -2.18 3.54
N THR A 59 2.04 -1.72 2.80
CA THR A 59 2.19 -1.32 1.40
C THR A 59 1.51 0.02 1.19
N VAL A 60 2.18 0.94 0.49
CA VAL A 60 1.62 2.23 0.11
C VAL A 60 1.57 2.35 -1.40
N GLY A 61 0.38 2.56 -1.95
CA GLY A 61 0.17 2.78 -3.38
C GLY A 61 0.62 4.17 -3.83
N ALA A 62 0.76 4.34 -5.16
CA ALA A 62 1.13 5.62 -5.76
C ALA A 62 0.13 6.75 -5.46
N ASP A 63 -1.13 6.40 -5.18
CA ASP A 63 -2.21 7.32 -4.78
C ASP A 63 -2.28 7.50 -3.25
N LYS A 64 -1.26 7.03 -2.50
CA LYS A 64 -1.16 6.99 -1.04
C LYS A 64 -2.20 6.10 -0.36
N SER A 65 -2.89 5.25 -1.10
CA SER A 65 -3.70 4.19 -0.52
C SER A 65 -2.81 3.22 0.27
N VAL A 66 -3.34 2.71 1.38
CA VAL A 66 -2.60 1.86 2.31
C VAL A 66 -3.27 0.50 2.43
N SER A 67 -2.47 -0.53 2.43
CA SER A 67 -2.86 -1.89 2.79
C SER A 67 -1.81 -2.54 3.69
N GLY A 68 -2.21 -3.57 4.39
CA GLY A 68 -1.31 -4.30 5.26
C GLY A 68 -2.05 -4.98 6.40
N SER A 69 -1.33 -5.80 7.12
CA SER A 69 -1.86 -6.50 8.28
C SER A 69 -0.73 -6.83 9.27
N VAL A 70 -1.12 -7.17 10.49
CA VAL A 70 -0.23 -7.70 11.51
C VAL A 70 -0.83 -8.98 12.08
N THR A 71 0.00 -10.00 12.20
CA THR A 71 -0.32 -11.25 12.89
C THR A 71 0.49 -11.32 14.17
N VAL A 72 -0.16 -11.63 15.28
CA VAL A 72 0.47 -11.70 16.62
C VAL A 72 0.45 -13.09 17.19
N SER A 73 1.38 -13.38 18.07
CA SER A 73 1.47 -14.62 18.83
C SER A 73 1.92 -14.34 20.26
N GLY A 74 1.60 -15.25 21.20
CA GLY A 74 2.00 -15.13 22.59
C GLY A 74 1.28 -14.04 23.39
N MET A 75 0.19 -13.46 22.84
CA MET A 75 -0.62 -12.44 23.51
C MET A 75 -2.09 -12.55 23.12
N SER A 76 -2.97 -11.95 23.92
CA SER A 76 -4.38 -11.71 23.59
C SER A 76 -4.54 -10.23 23.23
N ALA A 77 -4.42 -9.91 21.95
CA ALA A 77 -4.50 -8.53 21.46
C ALA A 77 -5.94 -7.97 21.61
N THR A 78 -6.05 -6.77 22.15
CA THR A 78 -7.31 -6.07 22.35
C THR A 78 -7.57 -4.98 21.32
N VAL A 79 -6.50 -4.30 20.86
CA VAL A 79 -6.52 -3.27 19.83
C VAL A 79 -5.15 -3.14 19.19
N ALA A 80 -5.12 -2.70 17.94
CA ALA A 80 -3.89 -2.44 17.21
C ALA A 80 -4.02 -1.17 16.37
N HIS A 81 -2.90 -0.45 16.20
CA HIS A 81 -2.84 0.82 15.46
C HIS A 81 -1.55 0.93 14.65
N ILE A 82 -1.59 1.84 13.68
CA ILE A 82 -0.39 2.46 13.12
C ILE A 82 -0.29 3.87 13.70
N HIS A 83 0.89 4.20 14.19
CA HIS A 83 1.24 5.50 14.77
C HIS A 83 2.31 6.21 13.94
N GLU A 84 2.48 7.50 14.19
CA GLU A 84 3.50 8.34 13.55
C GLU A 84 4.49 8.86 14.58
N ALA A 85 5.69 8.30 14.60
CA ALA A 85 6.86 8.80 15.29
C ALA A 85 8.13 8.07 14.83
N ALA A 86 9.28 8.70 15.00
CA ALA A 86 10.58 8.08 14.79
C ALA A 86 10.80 6.90 15.77
N ALA A 87 11.70 5.99 15.42
CA ALA A 87 12.12 4.93 16.32
C ALA A 87 12.65 5.53 17.65
N GLY A 88 12.27 4.91 18.76
CA GLY A 88 12.66 5.41 20.10
C GLY A 88 11.80 6.56 20.65
N THR A 89 10.75 6.97 19.92
CA THR A 89 9.76 7.95 20.40
C THR A 89 8.35 7.47 20.22
N THR A 90 7.38 8.07 20.89
CA THR A 90 5.95 7.78 20.77
C THR A 90 5.24 8.89 20.03
N GLY A 91 4.15 8.56 19.31
CA GLY A 91 3.38 9.54 18.56
C GLY A 91 1.90 9.20 18.45
N SER A 92 1.18 10.03 17.71
CA SER A 92 -0.27 9.92 17.55
C SER A 92 -0.68 8.74 16.66
N ILE A 93 -1.92 8.27 16.83
CA ILE A 93 -2.53 7.27 15.95
C ILE A 93 -2.78 7.89 14.59
N VAL A 94 -2.35 7.19 13.53
CA VAL A 94 -2.59 7.53 12.13
C VAL A 94 -3.73 6.66 11.57
N ILE A 95 -3.66 5.34 11.81
CA ILE A 95 -4.64 4.38 11.30
C ILE A 95 -4.99 3.39 12.40
N PRO A 96 -6.24 3.36 12.89
CA PRO A 96 -6.72 2.26 13.71
C PRO A 96 -6.91 1.02 12.83
N LEU A 97 -6.46 -0.15 13.31
CA LEU A 97 -6.60 -1.41 12.60
C LEU A 97 -7.92 -2.10 12.93
N THR A 98 -8.41 -2.87 11.97
CA THR A 98 -9.61 -3.70 12.13
C THR A 98 -9.22 -5.12 12.53
N LYS A 99 -9.84 -5.65 13.57
CA LYS A 99 -9.67 -7.06 13.96
C LYS A 99 -10.30 -7.99 12.93
N ILE A 100 -9.50 -8.87 12.34
CA ILE A 100 -9.95 -9.86 11.35
C ILE A 100 -10.17 -11.21 12.01
N SER A 101 -9.30 -11.58 12.94
CA SER A 101 -9.42 -12.78 13.78
C SER A 101 -8.74 -12.51 15.13
N ASP A 102 -8.67 -13.53 16.01
CA ASP A 102 -8.04 -13.35 17.32
C ASP A 102 -6.59 -12.91 17.24
N ASN A 103 -5.88 -13.31 16.18
CA ASN A 103 -4.45 -13.06 16.02
C ASN A 103 -4.12 -12.12 14.85
N VAL A 104 -5.12 -11.66 14.07
CA VAL A 104 -4.87 -10.88 12.85
C VAL A 104 -5.63 -9.57 12.88
N TRP A 105 -4.89 -8.49 12.62
CA TRP A 105 -5.40 -7.13 12.50
C TRP A 105 -4.99 -6.55 11.16
N ALA A 106 -5.87 -5.85 10.47
CA ALA A 106 -5.62 -5.33 9.12
C ALA A 106 -5.92 -3.83 9.01
N VAL A 107 -5.23 -3.18 8.11
CA VAL A 107 -5.57 -1.83 7.66
C VAL A 107 -6.97 -1.85 7.07
N PRO A 108 -7.88 -0.96 7.51
CA PRO A 108 -9.24 -0.91 6.95
C PRO A 108 -9.21 -0.54 5.47
N ALA A 109 -10.16 -1.09 4.71
CA ALA A 109 -10.31 -0.78 3.29
C ALA A 109 -10.52 0.74 3.07
N GLY A 110 -9.87 1.29 2.06
CA GLY A 110 -9.96 2.71 1.73
C GLY A 110 -9.08 3.63 2.57
N ALA A 111 -8.24 3.10 3.47
CA ALA A 111 -7.28 3.91 4.20
C ALA A 111 -6.28 4.59 3.26
N LYS A 112 -5.96 5.85 3.52
CA LYS A 112 -4.98 6.65 2.78
C LYS A 112 -4.15 7.49 3.74
N LEU A 113 -2.88 7.69 3.37
CA LEU A 113 -2.03 8.66 4.05
C LEU A 113 -2.27 10.07 3.50
N THR A 114 -2.19 11.08 4.34
CA THR A 114 -2.01 12.46 3.91
C THR A 114 -0.62 12.65 3.31
N ASP A 115 -0.37 13.79 2.69
CA ASP A 115 0.95 14.11 2.13
C ASP A 115 2.03 14.11 3.21
N ALA A 116 1.75 14.70 4.37
CA ALA A 116 2.66 14.72 5.52
C ALA A 116 2.94 13.32 6.07
N GLN A 117 1.91 12.49 6.21
CA GLN A 117 2.06 11.11 6.67
C GLN A 117 2.83 10.23 5.67
N TYR A 118 2.69 10.50 4.37
CA TYR A 118 3.47 9.82 3.34
C TYR A 118 4.97 10.20 3.42
N GLU A 119 5.29 11.47 3.68
CA GLU A 119 6.68 11.88 3.94
C GLU A 119 7.22 11.20 5.21
N SER A 120 6.42 11.11 6.28
CA SER A 120 6.77 10.37 7.50
C SER A 120 7.00 8.88 7.23
N TYR A 121 6.17 8.26 6.39
CA TYR A 121 6.38 6.87 5.94
C TYR A 121 7.74 6.71 5.25
N LYS A 122 8.06 7.55 4.26
CA LYS A 122 9.34 7.51 3.54
C LYS A 122 10.54 7.72 4.45
N ALA A 123 10.36 8.49 5.51
CA ALA A 123 11.38 8.70 6.55
C ALA A 123 11.49 7.54 7.56
N GLY A 124 10.64 6.50 7.45
CA GLY A 124 10.60 5.39 8.40
C GLY A 124 9.98 5.76 9.76
N ASN A 125 9.12 6.77 9.80
CA ASN A 125 8.52 7.31 11.02
C ASN A 125 7.07 6.83 11.25
N LEU A 126 6.67 5.70 10.66
CA LEU A 126 5.45 5.01 11.03
C LEU A 126 5.78 3.71 11.77
N TYR A 127 4.89 3.28 12.67
CA TYR A 127 5.06 2.00 13.37
C TYR A 127 3.75 1.33 13.70
N TYR A 128 3.75 0.00 13.68
CA TYR A 128 2.69 -0.82 14.26
C TYR A 128 2.84 -0.85 15.77
N ASN A 129 1.71 -0.75 16.47
CA ASN A 129 1.61 -0.95 17.92
C ASN A 129 0.40 -1.83 18.23
N VAL A 130 0.61 -2.89 19.01
CA VAL A 130 -0.44 -3.82 19.41
C VAL A 130 -0.53 -3.87 20.92
N HIS A 131 -1.75 -3.74 21.43
CA HIS A 131 -2.07 -3.63 22.84
C HIS A 131 -2.76 -4.87 23.37
N SER A 132 -2.65 -5.12 24.65
CA SER A 132 -3.39 -6.12 25.37
C SER A 132 -4.03 -5.54 26.66
N ALA A 133 -4.84 -6.33 27.34
CA ALA A 133 -5.42 -5.93 28.63
C ALA A 133 -4.36 -5.63 29.69
N ALA A 134 -3.23 -6.37 29.65
CA ALA A 134 -2.10 -6.19 30.56
C ALA A 134 -1.23 -4.98 30.20
N TYR A 135 -1.14 -4.64 28.90
CA TYR A 135 -0.31 -3.55 28.39
C TYR A 135 -1.16 -2.60 27.54
N LYS A 136 -1.90 -1.75 28.21
CA LYS A 136 -2.84 -0.81 27.56
C LYS A 136 -2.15 0.27 26.74
N SER A 137 -0.90 0.61 27.05
CA SER A 137 -0.07 1.56 26.29
C SER A 137 0.63 0.94 25.09
N GLY A 138 0.62 -0.38 24.95
CA GLY A 138 1.29 -1.17 23.92
C GLY A 138 2.06 -2.32 24.52
N GLU A 139 1.98 -3.50 23.94
CA GLU A 139 2.72 -4.68 24.34
C GLU A 139 3.85 -5.01 23.37
N ILE A 140 3.59 -4.87 22.06
CA ILE A 140 4.60 -5.04 21.02
C ILE A 140 4.50 -3.95 19.98
N ARG A 141 5.67 -3.53 19.48
CA ARG A 141 5.84 -2.49 18.48
C ARG A 141 6.78 -2.96 17.37
N GLY A 142 6.57 -2.46 16.16
CA GLY A 142 7.47 -2.65 15.04
C GLY A 142 7.52 -1.43 14.13
N GLN A 143 8.73 -0.88 13.92
CA GLN A 143 8.92 0.27 13.03
C GLN A 143 8.78 -0.15 11.56
N ILE A 144 8.00 0.60 10.80
CA ILE A 144 7.81 0.42 9.35
C ILE A 144 8.95 1.18 8.65
N LYS A 145 9.81 0.45 7.96
CA LYS A 145 10.99 1.01 7.26
C LYS A 145 10.91 0.62 5.79
N PRO A 146 10.48 1.53 4.90
CA PRO A 146 10.44 1.30 3.44
C PRO A 146 11.84 1.18 2.84
#